data_c406ce42f37bb4705c276a00c435e1bd
#
_entry.id   c406ce42f37bb4705c276a00c435e1bd
#
_cell.length_a   1.000
_cell.length_b   1.000
_cell.length_c   1.000
_cell.angle_alpha   90.00
_cell.angle_beta   90.00
_cell.angle_gamma   90.00
#
_symmetry.space_group_name_H-M   'P 1'
#
loop_
_entity.id
_entity.type
_entity.pdbx_description
1 polymer ?
#
loop_
_entity_poly.entity_id
_entity_poly.type
_entity_poly.pdbx_seq_one_letter_code
_entity_poly.pdbx_strand_id
1 'polypeptide(L)'
;MLLGACAQPPAAVCTPPLKPALHIDLYFGRDTAKGEVSEADWAKFLAEEVTPRFPEGLSVLDVQGQHREPSGKITRERTKLLVVVLFDAPVQTAKLKDIAAAYARRFEQQTVFRVERQVCAGTAN
;
A
#
# COMPACT_ATOMS: atom_id res chain seq x y z
N MET A 1 -19.03 -21.81 28.62
CA MET A 1 -18.79 -20.92 27.47
C MET A 1 -17.38 -21.18 26.97
N LEU A 2 -17.24 -21.98 25.92
CA LEU A 2 -15.94 -22.26 25.31
C LEU A 2 -15.63 -21.14 24.32
N LEU A 3 -14.70 -20.26 24.70
CA LEU A 3 -14.11 -19.27 23.80
C LEU A 3 -13.22 -20.06 22.81
N GLY A 4 -13.73 -20.30 21.62
CA GLY A 4 -12.95 -20.87 20.55
C GLY A 4 -11.85 -19.87 20.18
N ALA A 5 -10.61 -20.18 20.55
CA ALA A 5 -9.45 -19.49 20.05
C ALA A 5 -9.41 -19.72 18.54
N CYS A 6 -9.63 -18.67 17.74
CA CYS A 6 -9.32 -18.72 16.31
C CYS A 6 -7.82 -18.96 16.16
N ALA A 7 -7.43 -20.20 15.90
CA ALA A 7 -6.05 -20.52 15.58
C ALA A 7 -5.68 -19.78 14.28
N GLN A 8 -4.70 -18.88 14.36
CA GLN A 8 -4.13 -18.28 13.16
C GLN A 8 -3.45 -19.37 12.33
N PRO A 9 -3.64 -19.36 11.00
CA PRO A 9 -2.92 -20.32 10.18
C PRO A 9 -1.41 -20.16 10.38
N PRO A 10 -0.64 -21.26 10.40
CA PRO A 10 0.81 -21.17 10.56
C PRO A 10 1.40 -20.32 9.43
N ALA A 11 2.45 -19.55 9.75
CA ALA A 11 3.21 -18.80 8.75
C ALA A 11 3.66 -19.75 7.65
N ALA A 12 3.54 -19.34 6.38
CA ALA A 12 3.97 -20.14 5.24
C ALA A 12 5.45 -20.47 5.36
N VAL A 13 5.79 -21.75 5.16
CA VAL A 13 7.19 -22.19 5.04
C VAL A 13 7.64 -21.92 3.60
N CYS A 14 8.71 -21.14 3.46
CA CYS A 14 9.24 -20.80 2.16
C CYS A 14 10.38 -21.75 1.77
N THR A 15 10.40 -22.13 0.50
CA THR A 15 11.50 -22.94 -0.06
C THR A 15 12.63 -22.00 -0.50
N PRO A 16 13.86 -22.17 0.03
CA PRO A 16 14.99 -21.38 -0.44
C PRO A 16 15.16 -21.43 -1.97
N PRO A 17 15.54 -20.33 -2.64
CA PRO A 17 16.04 -19.08 -2.06
C PRO A 17 14.99 -18.09 -1.58
N LEU A 18 13.71 -18.43 -1.69
CA LEU A 18 12.64 -17.55 -1.22
C LEU A 18 12.61 -17.47 0.31
N LYS A 19 12.24 -16.33 0.84
CA LYS A 19 12.11 -16.06 2.27
C LYS A 19 10.72 -15.51 2.59
N PRO A 20 10.23 -15.73 3.82
CA PRO A 20 8.99 -15.10 4.26
C PRO A 20 9.07 -13.57 4.15
N ALA A 21 8.04 -12.98 3.63
CA ALA A 21 7.94 -11.54 3.44
C ALA A 21 6.47 -11.08 3.55
N LEU A 22 6.29 -9.79 3.67
CA LEU A 22 4.97 -9.15 3.67
C LEU A 22 4.82 -8.34 2.38
N HIS A 23 3.83 -8.68 1.57
CA HIS A 23 3.46 -7.94 0.38
C HIS A 23 2.44 -6.88 0.79
N ILE A 24 2.73 -5.62 0.51
CA ILE A 24 1.87 -4.49 0.84
C ILE A 24 1.44 -3.80 -0.44
N ASP A 25 0.13 -3.59 -0.57
CA ASP A 25 -0.46 -2.72 -1.57
C ASP A 25 -0.99 -1.46 -0.88
N LEU A 26 -0.59 -0.28 -1.34
CA LEU A 26 -1.14 1.00 -0.92
C LEU A 26 -1.82 1.69 -2.09
N TYR A 27 -3.08 2.01 -1.93
CA TYR A 27 -3.90 2.65 -2.96
C TYR A 27 -4.05 4.13 -2.64
N PHE A 28 -3.43 4.97 -3.46
CA PHE A 28 -3.46 6.42 -3.34
C PHE A 28 -4.45 6.99 -4.35
N GLY A 29 -5.68 7.27 -3.92
CA GLY A 29 -6.65 7.97 -4.74
C GLY A 29 -6.13 9.36 -5.11
N ARG A 30 -6.38 9.79 -6.33
CA ARG A 30 -5.84 11.06 -6.86
C ARG A 30 -6.85 12.21 -6.83
N ASP A 31 -8.12 11.94 -6.57
CA ASP A 31 -9.13 12.98 -6.47
C ASP A 31 -9.03 13.69 -5.11
N THR A 32 -8.94 15.01 -5.16
CA THR A 32 -8.91 15.87 -3.97
C THR A 32 -9.92 17.01 -4.12
N ALA A 33 -10.20 17.70 -3.00
CA ALA A 33 -11.04 18.89 -3.02
C ALA A 33 -10.50 20.00 -3.95
N LYS A 34 -9.20 19.98 -4.25
CA LYS A 34 -8.50 20.96 -5.10
C LYS A 34 -8.29 20.47 -6.54
N GLY A 35 -8.84 19.32 -6.89
CA GLY A 35 -8.63 18.69 -8.19
C GLY A 35 -7.79 17.43 -8.09
N GLU A 36 -7.44 16.87 -9.23
CA GLU A 36 -6.65 15.64 -9.28
C GLU A 36 -5.18 15.89 -8.98
N VAL A 37 -4.56 15.03 -8.17
CA VAL A 37 -3.11 15.01 -7.97
C VAL A 37 -2.43 14.77 -9.31
N SER A 38 -1.60 15.73 -9.76
CA SER A 38 -0.90 15.64 -11.04
C SER A 38 0.21 14.57 -11.02
N GLU A 39 0.65 14.16 -12.20
CA GLU A 39 1.81 13.27 -12.32
C GLU A 39 3.07 13.89 -11.70
N ALA A 40 3.27 15.21 -11.88
CA ALA A 40 4.41 15.91 -11.31
C ALA A 40 4.35 15.94 -9.78
N ASP A 41 3.19 16.21 -9.20
CA ASP A 41 3.00 16.22 -7.74
C ASP A 41 3.17 14.82 -7.15
N TRP A 42 2.65 13.81 -7.83
CA TRP A 42 2.87 12.42 -7.42
C TRP A 42 4.35 12.06 -7.46
N ALA A 43 5.06 12.38 -8.53
CA ALA A 43 6.49 12.10 -8.66
C ALA A 43 7.30 12.76 -7.54
N LYS A 44 6.96 14.00 -7.19
CA LYS A 44 7.58 14.72 -6.09
C LYS A 44 7.30 14.05 -4.73
N PHE A 45 6.06 13.68 -4.48
CA PHE A 45 5.68 12.93 -3.27
C PHE A 45 6.43 11.60 -3.17
N LEU A 46 6.49 10.84 -4.26
CA LEU A 46 7.21 9.57 -4.31
C LEU A 46 8.69 9.75 -3.97
N ALA A 47 9.34 10.77 -4.55
CA ALA A 47 10.77 11.04 -4.33
C ALA A 47 11.06 11.53 -2.91
N GLU A 48 10.19 12.34 -2.33
CA GLU A 48 10.43 12.98 -1.04
C GLU A 48 9.99 12.12 0.16
N GLU A 49 8.91 11.36 0.01
CA GLU A 49 8.27 10.67 1.13
C GLU A 49 8.40 9.14 1.06
N VAL A 50 8.33 8.57 -0.12
CA VAL A 50 8.26 7.11 -0.27
C VAL A 50 9.63 6.50 -0.49
N THR A 51 10.36 6.96 -1.50
CA THR A 51 11.67 6.42 -1.85
C THR A 51 12.68 6.45 -0.69
N PRO A 52 12.76 7.51 0.12
CA PRO A 52 13.68 7.52 1.25
C PRO A 52 13.38 6.46 2.32
N ARG A 53 12.11 6.05 2.41
CA ARG A 53 11.67 5.01 3.36
C ARG A 53 11.84 3.60 2.83
N PHE A 54 11.76 3.42 1.51
CA PHE A 54 11.90 2.12 0.85
C PHE A 54 12.90 2.19 -0.30
N PRO A 55 14.18 2.51 0.01
CA PRO A 55 15.19 2.70 -1.03
C PRO A 55 15.57 1.40 -1.77
N GLU A 56 15.25 0.24 -1.19
CA GLU A 56 15.64 -1.06 -1.74
C GLU A 56 14.74 -1.53 -2.87
N GLY A 57 13.53 -0.99 -2.95
CA GLY A 57 12.64 -1.30 -4.06
C GLY A 57 11.19 -1.03 -3.76
N LEU A 58 10.50 -0.58 -4.78
CA LEU A 58 9.06 -0.37 -4.82
C LEU A 58 8.60 -0.44 -6.26
N SER A 59 7.32 -0.68 -6.46
CA SER A 59 6.69 -0.61 -7.79
C SER A 59 5.48 0.29 -7.73
N VAL A 60 5.25 1.04 -8.79
CA VAL A 60 4.07 1.91 -8.91
C VAL A 60 3.31 1.56 -10.17
N LEU A 61 2.00 1.39 -10.03
CA LEU A 61 1.08 1.15 -11.14
C LEU A 61 0.00 2.21 -11.17
N ASP A 62 -0.43 2.57 -12.36
CA ASP A 62 -1.65 3.35 -12.55
C ASP A 62 -2.84 2.40 -12.63
N VAL A 63 -3.84 2.61 -11.77
CA VAL A 63 -5.05 1.79 -11.73
C VAL A 63 -6.29 2.66 -11.75
N GLN A 64 -7.40 2.08 -12.23
CA GLN A 64 -8.71 2.71 -12.23
C GLN A 64 -9.51 2.15 -11.06
N GLY A 65 -9.84 3.01 -10.11
CA GLY A 65 -10.71 2.66 -9.00
C GLY A 65 -12.16 3.02 -9.30
N GLN A 66 -13.10 2.29 -8.73
CA GLN A 66 -14.49 2.71 -8.72
C GLN A 66 -15.20 2.17 -7.49
N HIS A 67 -16.16 2.93 -7.01
CA HIS A 67 -17.04 2.50 -5.95
C HIS A 67 -18.45 3.05 -6.19
N ARG A 68 -19.41 2.41 -5.55
CA ARG A 68 -20.79 2.86 -5.57
C ARG A 68 -21.07 3.67 -4.31
N GLU A 69 -21.51 4.91 -4.49
CA GLU A 69 -21.96 5.76 -3.38
C GLU A 69 -23.29 5.27 -2.83
N PRO A 70 -23.67 5.67 -1.58
CA PRO A 70 -24.98 5.35 -1.01
C PRO A 70 -26.15 5.79 -1.90
N SER A 71 -25.98 6.86 -2.67
CA SER A 71 -26.98 7.35 -3.64
C SER A 71 -27.21 6.42 -4.83
N GLY A 72 -26.33 5.41 -5.03
CA GLY A 72 -26.33 4.54 -6.21
C GLY A 72 -25.41 5.01 -7.33
N LYS A 73 -24.87 6.22 -7.24
CA LYS A 73 -23.93 6.76 -8.22
C LYS A 73 -22.63 5.99 -8.19
N ILE A 74 -22.08 5.66 -9.37
CA ILE A 74 -20.75 5.08 -9.51
C ILE A 74 -19.74 6.21 -9.64
N THR A 75 -18.80 6.26 -8.70
CA THR A 75 -17.66 7.18 -8.73
C THR A 75 -16.42 6.43 -9.19
N ARG A 76 -15.72 7.00 -10.18
CA ARG A 76 -14.46 6.48 -10.71
C ARG A 76 -13.33 7.42 -10.35
N GLU A 77 -12.20 6.85 -9.96
CA GLU A 77 -11.04 7.61 -9.51
C GLU A 77 -9.77 6.98 -10.06
N ARG A 78 -8.91 7.80 -10.66
CA ARG A 78 -7.55 7.37 -10.96
C ARG A 78 -6.77 7.21 -9.67
N THR A 79 -5.98 6.17 -9.58
CA THR A 79 -5.31 5.77 -8.35
C THR A 79 -3.88 5.33 -8.65
N LYS A 80 -2.95 5.70 -7.81
CA LYS A 80 -1.60 5.14 -7.81
C LYS A 80 -1.57 3.94 -6.87
N LEU A 81 -1.20 2.79 -7.38
CA LEU A 81 -0.97 1.60 -6.57
C LEU A 81 0.53 1.47 -6.33
N LEU A 82 0.92 1.61 -5.07
CA LEU A 82 2.29 1.37 -4.62
C LEU A 82 2.38 -0.05 -4.06
N VAL A 83 3.32 -0.81 -4.57
CA VAL A 83 3.60 -2.17 -4.12
C VAL A 83 4.99 -2.21 -3.50
N VAL A 84 5.08 -2.71 -2.27
CA VAL A 84 6.35 -2.99 -1.59
C VAL A 84 6.34 -4.39 -1.02
N VAL A 85 7.51 -5.03 -0.97
CA VAL A 85 7.71 -6.32 -0.33
C VAL A 85 8.69 -6.13 0.81
N LEU A 86 8.25 -6.45 2.03
CA LEU A 86 9.00 -6.18 3.26
C LEU A 86 9.45 -7.50 3.90
N PHE A 87 10.77 -7.70 3.98
CA PHE A 87 11.34 -8.87 4.65
C PHE A 87 11.42 -8.70 6.17
N ASP A 88 11.51 -7.46 6.64
CA ASP A 88 11.59 -7.12 8.07
C ASP A 88 10.34 -6.32 8.47
N ALA A 89 9.17 -6.95 8.32
CA ALA A 89 7.88 -6.31 8.41
C ALA A 89 7.63 -5.58 9.75
N PRO A 90 7.95 -6.11 10.95
CA PRO A 90 7.67 -5.41 12.20
C PRO A 90 8.33 -4.04 12.32
N VAL A 91 9.54 -3.88 11.75
CA VAL A 91 10.27 -2.62 11.74
C VAL A 91 9.77 -1.69 10.63
N GLN A 92 9.42 -2.25 9.48
CA GLN A 92 9.11 -1.51 8.26
C GLN A 92 7.66 -0.97 8.22
N THR A 93 6.72 -1.64 8.88
CA THR A 93 5.30 -1.29 8.76
C THR A 93 4.95 0.07 9.36
N ALA A 94 5.70 0.55 10.35
CA ALA A 94 5.52 1.91 10.89
C ALA A 94 5.71 3.00 9.82
N LYS A 95 6.57 2.77 8.84
CA LYS A 95 6.82 3.69 7.73
C LYS A 95 5.59 3.89 6.84
N LEU A 96 4.73 2.88 6.72
CA LEU A 96 3.51 2.94 5.92
C LEU A 96 2.52 3.97 6.49
N LYS A 97 2.42 4.04 7.80
CA LYS A 97 1.61 5.04 8.50
C LYS A 97 2.09 6.46 8.20
N ASP A 98 3.40 6.66 8.23
CA ASP A 98 4.01 7.97 7.98
C ASP A 98 3.78 8.41 6.53
N ILE A 99 3.89 7.49 5.58
CA ILE A 99 3.60 7.74 4.16
C ILE A 99 2.13 8.14 3.96
N ALA A 100 1.21 7.38 4.54
CA ALA A 100 -0.22 7.69 4.44
C ALA A 100 -0.56 9.05 5.05
N ALA A 101 0.02 9.37 6.21
CA ALA A 101 -0.16 10.66 6.86
C ALA A 101 0.43 11.82 6.02
N ALA A 102 1.57 11.62 5.40
CA ALA A 102 2.20 12.62 4.53
C ALA A 102 1.34 12.91 3.29
N TYR A 103 0.78 11.87 2.69
CA TYR A 103 -0.14 12.01 1.55
C TYR A 103 -1.41 12.77 1.93
N ALA A 104 -2.02 12.40 3.05
CA ALA A 104 -3.21 13.07 3.56
C ALA A 104 -2.98 14.56 3.82
N ARG A 105 -1.85 14.91 4.42
CA ARG A 105 -1.51 16.32 4.68
C ARG A 105 -1.25 17.11 3.41
N ARG A 106 -0.50 16.51 2.46
CA ARG A 106 -0.07 17.20 1.24
C ARG A 106 -1.21 17.42 0.26
N PHE A 107 -2.12 16.47 0.14
CA PHE A 107 -3.16 16.47 -0.89
C PHE A 107 -4.58 16.51 -0.34
N GLU A 108 -4.75 16.63 0.97
CA GLU A 108 -6.07 16.64 1.62
C GLU A 108 -6.91 15.40 1.30
N GLN A 109 -6.25 14.26 1.08
CA GLN A 109 -6.88 12.95 0.95
C GLN A 109 -7.11 12.34 2.33
N GLN A 110 -8.31 11.81 2.56
CA GLN A 110 -8.69 11.31 3.88
C GLN A 110 -8.05 9.98 4.23
N THR A 111 -7.92 9.07 3.25
CA THR A 111 -7.43 7.72 3.50
C THR A 111 -6.56 7.19 2.38
N VAL A 112 -5.61 6.35 2.76
CA VAL A 112 -4.87 5.48 1.84
C VAL A 112 -5.27 4.04 2.18
N PHE A 113 -5.85 3.32 1.22
CA PHE A 113 -6.28 1.95 1.43
C PHE A 113 -5.08 1.02 1.38
N ARG A 114 -5.00 0.10 2.35
CA ARG A 114 -3.86 -0.81 2.53
C ARG A 114 -4.32 -2.25 2.52
N VAL A 115 -3.63 -3.09 1.75
CA VAL A 115 -3.81 -4.54 1.73
C VAL A 115 -2.48 -5.18 2.09
N GLU A 116 -2.51 -6.19 2.94
CA GLU A 116 -1.34 -6.97 3.33
C GLU A 116 -1.57 -8.45 3.11
N ARG A 117 -0.53 -9.14 2.68
CA ARG A 117 -0.53 -10.61 2.63
C ARG A 117 0.87 -11.15 2.87
N GLN A 118 0.91 -12.27 3.57
CA GLN A 118 2.16 -13.01 3.74
C GLN A 118 2.50 -13.77 2.46
N VAL A 119 3.74 -13.65 2.03
CA VAL A 119 4.24 -14.26 0.80
C VAL A 119 5.62 -14.87 1.01
N CYS A 120 6.04 -15.68 0.06
CA CYS A 120 7.43 -16.06 -0.10
C CYS A 120 8.02 -15.23 -1.24
N ALA A 121 9.11 -14.53 -0.99
CA ALA A 121 9.72 -13.62 -1.95
C ALA A 121 11.24 -13.80 -2.02
N GLY A 122 11.81 -13.50 -3.16
CA GLY A 122 13.24 -13.57 -3.42
C GLY A 122 13.50 -13.46 -4.91
N THR A 123 14.77 -13.57 -5.28
CA THR A 123 15.16 -13.59 -6.69
C THR A 123 14.81 -14.93 -7.33
N ALA A 124 14.45 -14.87 -8.62
CA ALA A 124 14.08 -16.08 -9.37
C ALA A 124 15.30 -16.89 -9.86
N ASN A 125 16.50 -16.33 -9.73
CA ASN A 125 17.76 -16.91 -10.20
C ASN A 125 18.80 -17.00 -9.08
#